data_1ce59bb3804794cd1bd658e5abb9dc40
#
_entry.id   1ce59bb3804794cd1bd658e5abb9dc40
#
_cell.length_a   1.000
_cell.length_b   1.000
_cell.length_c   1.000
_cell.angle_alpha   90.00
_cell.angle_beta   90.00
_cell.angle_gamma   90.00
#
_symmetry.space_group_name_H-M   'P 1'
#
loop_
_entity.id
_entity.type
_entity.pdbx_description
1 polymer ?
#
loop_
_entity_poly.entity_id
_entity_poly.type
_entity_poly.pdbx_seq_one_letter_code
_entity_poly.pdbx_strand_id
1 'polypeptide(L)'
;MCIRDRLKATRPDDYEILSTRRWVFFNRGPGIDHRFSAPIIDPLGGEGVPTIRAFYPVRAFPDMPDADVGEAYAALRRFHALADDPRFELTFRLGPGDIKCFDNRRVMHGRKAFSGSGQRHLQGVYIDRDEILSTARAVNRARTARQAL
;
A
#
# COMPACT_ATOMS: atom_id res chain seq x y z
N MET A 1 11.36 12.53 0.46
CA MET A 1 10.21 12.68 1.39
C MET A 1 9.02 11.97 0.76
N CYS A 2 8.36 11.07 1.45
CA CYS A 2 7.19 10.35 0.92
C CYS A 2 5.88 11.09 1.20
N ILE A 3 4.78 10.65 0.56
CA ILE A 3 3.44 11.26 0.70
C ILE A 3 3.02 11.35 2.17
N ARG A 4 3.24 10.30 2.96
CA ARG A 4 2.93 10.27 4.40
C ARG A 4 3.69 11.35 5.17
N ASP A 5 4.99 11.48 4.93
CA ASP A 5 5.82 12.49 5.62
C ASP A 5 5.41 13.90 5.23
N ARG A 6 5.02 14.08 3.96
CA ARG A 6 4.48 15.34 3.48
C ARG A 6 3.16 15.67 4.18
N LEU A 7 2.24 14.70 4.28
CA LEU A 7 0.99 14.90 5.00
C LEU A 7 1.26 15.30 6.45
N LYS A 8 2.10 14.55 7.16
CA LYS A 8 2.43 14.82 8.55
C LYS A 8 3.01 16.23 8.76
N ALA A 9 3.85 16.69 7.83
CA ALA A 9 4.48 18.01 7.91
C ALA A 9 3.54 19.17 7.55
N THR A 10 2.58 18.96 6.64
CA THR A 10 1.74 20.05 6.12
C THR A 10 0.33 20.06 6.65
N ARG A 11 -0.15 18.91 7.14
CA ARG A 11 -1.51 18.68 7.66
C ARG A 11 -1.48 17.68 8.81
N PRO A 12 -0.92 18.05 9.97
CA PRO A 12 -0.76 17.14 11.10
C PRO A 12 -2.09 16.56 11.60
N ASP A 13 -3.17 17.35 11.56
CA ASP A 13 -4.49 16.90 11.99
C ASP A 13 -5.03 15.79 11.07
N ASP A 14 -4.89 15.93 9.75
CA ASP A 14 -5.23 14.89 8.79
C ASP A 14 -4.42 13.61 9.01
N TYR A 15 -3.12 13.78 9.30
CA TYR A 15 -2.26 12.66 9.62
C TYR A 15 -2.71 11.93 10.89
N GLU A 16 -3.08 12.67 11.94
CA GLU A 16 -3.59 12.10 13.18
C GLU A 16 -4.88 11.33 12.93
N ILE A 17 -5.86 11.94 12.25
CA ILE A 17 -7.12 11.29 11.89
C ILE A 17 -6.87 9.97 11.14
N LEU A 18 -6.04 10.01 10.09
CA LEU A 18 -5.78 8.83 9.26
C LEU A 18 -4.93 7.77 9.95
N SER A 19 -4.22 8.10 11.03
CA SER A 19 -3.42 7.15 11.80
C SER A 19 -4.10 6.64 13.07
N THR A 20 -5.21 7.25 13.50
CA THR A 20 -5.93 6.86 14.72
C THR A 20 -7.33 6.33 14.44
N ARG A 21 -8.07 6.93 13.51
CA ARG A 21 -9.43 6.47 13.17
C ARG A 21 -9.39 5.17 12.40
N ARG A 22 -10.26 4.26 12.77
CA ARG A 22 -10.28 2.91 12.20
C ARG A 22 -11.28 2.79 11.06
N TRP A 23 -10.97 1.89 10.14
CA TRP A 23 -11.81 1.52 9.01
C TRP A 23 -11.90 0.01 8.94
N VAL A 24 -13.06 -0.53 8.66
CA VAL A 24 -13.21 -1.95 8.35
C VAL A 24 -12.93 -2.15 6.86
N PHE A 25 -11.78 -2.71 6.57
CA PHE A 25 -11.43 -3.19 5.23
C PHE A 25 -12.08 -4.54 5.00
N PHE A 26 -12.60 -4.78 3.82
CA PHE A 26 -13.23 -6.04 3.52
C PHE A 26 -12.89 -6.55 2.11
N ASN A 27 -12.92 -7.86 1.97
CA ASN A 27 -12.86 -8.55 0.70
C ASN A 27 -13.95 -9.61 0.67
N ARG A 28 -14.93 -9.43 -0.21
CA ARG A 28 -16.13 -10.25 -0.29
C ARG A 28 -16.24 -10.92 -1.65
N GLY A 29 -16.48 -12.21 -1.66
CA GLY A 29 -16.65 -13.02 -2.87
C GLY A 29 -17.36 -14.34 -2.53
N PRO A 30 -17.57 -15.23 -3.49
CA PRO A 30 -18.14 -16.53 -3.25
C PRO A 30 -17.35 -17.31 -2.19
N GLY A 31 -17.99 -17.62 -1.07
CA GLY A 31 -17.36 -18.34 0.05
C GLY A 31 -16.33 -17.57 0.86
N ILE A 32 -16.17 -16.24 0.64
CA ILE A 32 -15.20 -15.40 1.34
C ILE A 32 -15.87 -14.13 1.86
N ASP A 33 -15.71 -13.82 3.14
CA ASP A 33 -16.05 -12.52 3.74
C ASP A 33 -14.97 -12.17 4.77
N HIS A 34 -13.82 -11.71 4.27
CA HIS A 34 -12.73 -11.28 5.11
C HIS A 34 -12.96 -9.83 5.54
N ARG A 35 -12.83 -9.57 6.84
CA ARG A 35 -12.92 -8.24 7.44
C ARG A 35 -11.75 -7.98 8.36
N PHE A 36 -11.31 -6.73 8.36
CA PHE A 36 -10.14 -6.34 9.13
C PHE A 36 -10.23 -4.86 9.49
N SER A 37 -10.21 -4.52 10.78
CA SER A 37 -10.27 -3.15 11.25
C SER A 37 -8.87 -2.59 11.48
N ALA A 38 -8.55 -1.46 10.84
CA ALA A 38 -7.25 -0.79 10.97
C ALA A 38 -7.32 0.69 10.57
N PRO A 39 -6.32 1.52 10.95
CA PRO A 39 -6.17 2.87 10.40
C PRO A 39 -5.69 2.84 8.95
N ILE A 40 -5.89 3.94 8.23
CA ILE A 40 -5.34 4.15 6.87
C ILE A 40 -3.81 4.19 6.90
N ILE A 41 -3.25 4.97 7.81
CA ILE A 41 -1.81 5.05 8.06
C ILE A 41 -1.53 4.30 9.35
N ASP A 42 -0.73 3.26 9.28
CA ASP A 42 -0.24 2.56 10.44
C ASP A 42 1.21 3.00 10.70
N PRO A 43 1.44 3.87 11.68
CA PRO A 43 2.75 4.48 11.89
C PRO A 43 3.79 3.47 12.39
N LEU A 44 3.36 2.41 13.05
CA LEU A 44 4.27 1.38 13.56
C LEU A 44 4.45 0.22 12.58
N GLY A 45 3.41 -0.11 11.81
CA GLY A 45 3.43 -1.23 10.88
C GLY A 45 3.98 -2.53 11.46
N GLY A 46 3.94 -3.60 10.73
CA GLY A 46 4.75 -4.77 11.08
C GLY A 46 6.26 -4.40 11.00
N GLU A 47 7.03 -4.76 12.01
CA GLU A 47 8.49 -4.52 12.08
C GLU A 47 8.89 -3.03 12.23
N GLY A 48 8.01 -2.18 12.77
CA GLY A 48 8.30 -0.76 13.00
C GLY A 48 8.39 0.09 11.72
N VAL A 49 8.01 -0.46 10.58
CA VAL A 49 7.98 0.27 9.31
C VAL A 49 6.55 0.73 9.01
N PRO A 50 6.32 2.03 8.88
CA PRO A 50 4.98 2.55 8.61
C PRO A 50 4.39 1.96 7.33
N THR A 51 3.11 1.60 7.40
CA THR A 51 2.35 1.07 6.26
C THR A 51 1.15 1.94 5.94
N ILE A 52 0.71 1.89 4.69
CA ILE A 52 -0.45 2.63 4.20
C ILE A 52 -1.44 1.64 3.60
N ARG A 53 -2.73 1.84 3.91
CA ARG A 53 -3.84 1.10 3.34
C ARG A 53 -4.66 2.04 2.45
N ALA A 54 -4.19 2.23 1.22
CA ALA A 54 -4.99 2.91 0.21
C ALA A 54 -6.06 1.96 -0.33
N PHE A 55 -7.26 2.46 -0.55
CA PHE A 55 -8.37 1.65 -1.01
C PHE A 55 -9.32 2.43 -1.91
N TYR A 56 -10.04 1.72 -2.74
CA TYR A 56 -11.23 2.28 -3.39
C TYR A 56 -12.38 2.38 -2.39
N PRO A 57 -13.28 3.37 -2.52
CA PRO A 57 -14.39 3.60 -1.58
C PRO A 57 -15.25 2.37 -1.27
N VAL A 58 -15.29 1.40 -2.18
CA VAL A 58 -16.06 0.16 -2.04
C VAL A 58 -15.33 -0.97 -1.29
N ARG A 59 -14.16 -0.72 -0.73
CA ARG A 59 -13.33 -1.73 -0.08
C ARG A 59 -13.13 -1.51 1.43
N ALA A 60 -13.63 -0.39 1.94
CA ALA A 60 -13.62 -0.12 3.37
C ALA A 60 -14.77 0.82 3.74
N PHE A 61 -15.19 0.75 5.00
CA PHE A 61 -16.15 1.67 5.59
C PHE A 61 -15.67 2.13 6.97
N PRO A 62 -16.14 3.30 7.45
CA PRO A 62 -15.74 3.84 8.74
C PRO A 62 -16.10 2.91 9.90
N ASP A 63 -15.20 2.80 10.88
CA ASP A 63 -15.37 2.13 12.15
C ASP A 63 -15.03 3.15 13.25
N MET A 64 -15.89 4.15 13.37
CA MET A 64 -15.71 5.30 14.24
C MET A 64 -17.06 5.96 14.53
N PRO A 65 -17.17 6.85 15.55
CA PRO A 65 -18.38 7.62 15.81
C PRO A 65 -18.84 8.43 14.60
N ASP A 66 -20.15 8.54 14.38
CA ASP A 66 -20.75 9.25 13.25
C ASP A 66 -20.27 10.70 13.13
N ALA A 67 -20.03 11.37 14.25
CA ALA A 67 -19.52 12.74 14.29
C ALA A 67 -18.13 12.89 13.62
N ASP A 68 -17.31 11.83 13.62
CA ASP A 68 -15.95 11.84 13.07
C ASP A 68 -15.90 11.49 11.57
N VAL A 69 -16.95 10.86 11.05
CA VAL A 69 -16.97 10.28 9.69
C VAL A 69 -16.71 11.32 8.61
N GLY A 70 -17.37 12.48 8.71
CA GLY A 70 -17.25 13.56 7.72
C GLY A 70 -15.81 14.06 7.57
N GLU A 71 -15.14 14.29 8.70
CA GLU A 71 -13.78 14.77 8.73
C GLU A 71 -12.77 13.69 8.32
N ALA A 72 -13.00 12.45 8.71
CA ALA A 72 -12.16 11.32 8.28
C ALA A 72 -12.18 11.15 6.75
N TYR A 73 -13.34 11.24 6.11
CA TYR A 73 -13.42 11.26 4.65
C TYR A 73 -12.78 12.49 4.01
N ALA A 74 -12.86 13.65 4.66
CA ALA A 74 -12.19 14.86 4.17
C ALA A 74 -10.67 14.70 4.22
N ALA A 75 -10.12 14.19 5.32
CA ALA A 75 -8.71 13.87 5.47
C ALA A 75 -8.24 12.83 4.42
N LEU A 76 -9.04 11.79 4.19
CA LEU A 76 -8.75 10.78 3.18
C LEU A 76 -8.71 11.36 1.77
N ARG A 77 -9.66 12.23 1.40
CA ARG A 77 -9.64 12.92 0.09
C ARG A 77 -8.39 13.78 -0.09
N ARG A 78 -7.98 14.52 0.95
CA ARG A 78 -6.76 15.33 0.91
C ARG A 78 -5.50 14.47 0.80
N PHE A 79 -5.48 13.31 1.45
CA PHE A 79 -4.40 12.34 1.29
C PHE A 79 -4.33 11.77 -0.14
N HIS A 80 -5.47 11.42 -0.76
CA HIS A 80 -5.50 10.97 -2.14
C HIS A 80 -5.04 12.08 -3.11
N ALA A 81 -5.42 13.33 -2.87
CA ALA A 81 -4.93 14.46 -3.67
C ALA A 81 -3.41 14.63 -3.61
N LEU A 82 -2.79 14.31 -2.47
CA LEU A 82 -1.32 14.24 -2.37
C LEU A 82 -0.74 13.05 -3.14
N ALA A 83 -1.46 11.93 -3.17
CA ALA A 83 -1.01 10.76 -3.92
C ALA A 83 -1.03 10.97 -5.44
N ASP A 84 -1.95 11.81 -5.91
CA ASP A 84 -2.08 12.19 -7.32
C ASP A 84 -1.12 13.32 -7.72
N ASP A 85 -0.34 13.86 -6.80
CA ASP A 85 0.64 14.91 -7.08
C ASP A 85 1.83 14.33 -7.89
N PRO A 86 2.11 14.85 -9.09
CA PRO A 86 3.17 14.33 -9.97
C PRO A 86 4.56 14.27 -9.33
N ARG A 87 4.80 15.08 -8.28
CA ARG A 87 6.08 15.07 -7.55
C ARG A 87 6.33 13.78 -6.78
N PHE A 88 5.27 13.00 -6.52
CA PHE A 88 5.34 11.70 -5.84
C PHE A 88 5.07 10.52 -6.77
N GLU A 89 4.82 10.79 -8.05
CA GLU A 89 4.52 9.77 -9.04
C GLU A 89 5.80 9.33 -9.78
N LEU A 90 6.00 8.02 -9.87
CA LEU A 90 6.96 7.41 -10.77
C LEU A 90 6.19 6.69 -11.89
N THR A 91 6.32 7.20 -13.11
CA THR A 91 5.68 6.58 -14.29
C THR A 91 6.74 5.92 -15.16
N PHE A 92 6.50 4.66 -15.51
CA PHE A 92 7.36 3.93 -16.46
C PHE A 92 6.53 2.93 -17.27
N ARG A 93 7.05 2.54 -18.41
CA ARG A 93 6.44 1.54 -19.29
C ARG A 93 7.17 0.22 -19.14
N LEU A 94 6.42 -0.87 -18.93
CA LEU A 94 6.98 -2.21 -18.94
C LEU A 94 7.09 -2.72 -20.38
N GLY A 95 8.24 -3.25 -20.74
CA GLY A 95 8.46 -4.03 -21.95
C GLY A 95 8.24 -5.52 -21.74
N PRO A 96 8.29 -6.32 -22.82
CA PRO A 96 8.27 -7.77 -22.71
C PRO A 96 9.45 -8.30 -21.86
N GLY A 97 9.13 -9.15 -20.88
CA GLY A 97 10.15 -9.70 -19.98
C GLY A 97 10.46 -8.86 -18.74
N ASP A 98 9.95 -7.63 -18.64
CA ASP A 98 10.16 -6.80 -17.46
C ASP A 98 9.40 -7.35 -16.25
N ILE A 99 10.07 -7.33 -15.11
CA ILE A 99 9.50 -7.69 -13.81
C ILE A 99 9.54 -6.47 -12.91
N LYS A 100 8.40 -6.14 -12.29
CA LYS A 100 8.35 -5.16 -11.20
C LYS A 100 8.03 -5.88 -9.90
N CYS A 101 8.79 -5.59 -8.86
CA CYS A 101 8.55 -6.05 -7.50
C CYS A 101 8.51 -4.84 -6.56
N PHE A 102 7.54 -4.81 -5.65
CA PHE A 102 7.41 -3.74 -4.67
C PHE A 102 6.65 -4.21 -3.43
N ASP A 103 6.90 -3.55 -2.31
CA ASP A 103 6.13 -3.75 -1.08
C ASP A 103 4.78 -3.05 -1.21
N ASN A 104 3.72 -3.83 -1.38
CA ASN A 104 2.35 -3.34 -1.57
C ASN A 104 1.77 -2.57 -0.36
N ARG A 105 2.40 -2.67 0.81
CA ARG A 105 2.02 -1.90 2.00
C ARG A 105 2.65 -0.52 2.06
N ARG A 106 3.64 -0.26 1.22
CA ARG A 106 4.42 0.99 1.20
C ARG A 106 4.21 1.83 -0.05
N VAL A 107 3.86 1.20 -1.16
CA VAL A 107 3.78 1.84 -2.46
C VAL A 107 2.35 1.74 -2.99
N MET A 108 1.72 2.89 -3.18
CA MET A 108 0.50 2.98 -3.96
C MET A 108 0.84 2.76 -5.42
N HIS A 109 0.00 2.04 -6.13
CA HIS A 109 0.23 1.75 -7.54
C HIS A 109 -1.07 1.77 -8.33
N GLY A 110 -0.95 2.11 -9.58
CA GLY A 110 -2.07 2.21 -10.49
C GLY A 110 -1.64 2.00 -11.93
N ARG A 111 -2.56 2.23 -12.82
CA ARG A 111 -2.35 2.18 -14.26
C ARG A 111 -3.01 3.40 -14.90
N LYS A 112 -2.27 4.10 -15.76
CA LYS A 112 -2.85 5.15 -16.58
C LYS A 112 -3.76 4.56 -17.66
N ALA A 113 -4.67 5.37 -18.18
CA ALA A 113 -5.50 4.99 -19.31
C ALA A 113 -4.63 4.58 -20.51
N PHE A 114 -5.09 3.62 -21.27
CA PHE A 114 -4.39 3.11 -22.46
C PHE A 114 -5.41 2.90 -23.60
N SER A 115 -4.95 3.04 -24.83
CA SER A 115 -5.71 2.66 -26.02
C SER A 115 -5.73 1.14 -26.15
N GLY A 116 -6.89 0.57 -26.48
CA GLY A 116 -7.10 -0.88 -26.52
C GLY A 116 -6.46 -1.62 -27.72
N SER A 117 -5.49 -1.03 -28.43
CA SER A 117 -4.80 -1.65 -29.56
C SER A 117 -3.59 -2.46 -29.10
N GLY A 118 -3.50 -3.72 -29.52
CA GLY A 118 -2.36 -4.60 -29.27
C GLY A 118 -2.62 -5.71 -28.23
N GLN A 119 -1.68 -6.66 -28.14
CA GLN A 119 -1.70 -7.70 -27.14
C GLN A 119 -0.96 -7.26 -25.87
N ARG A 120 -1.59 -7.51 -24.73
CA ARG A 120 -1.01 -7.26 -23.42
C ARG A 120 -1.26 -8.45 -22.52
N HIS A 121 -0.18 -9.02 -22.02
CA HIS A 121 -0.22 -10.09 -21.03
C HIS A 121 0.57 -9.66 -19.80
N LEU A 122 -0.08 -9.63 -18.64
CA LEU A 122 0.55 -9.37 -17.34
C LEU A 122 0.17 -10.48 -16.38
N GLN A 123 1.14 -11.04 -15.72
CA GLN A 123 0.94 -11.95 -14.60
C GLN A 123 1.33 -11.24 -13.31
N GLY A 124 0.55 -11.42 -12.26
CA GLY A 124 0.82 -10.89 -10.93
C GLY A 124 0.72 -11.97 -9.89
N VAL A 125 1.61 -11.92 -8.91
CA VAL A 125 1.62 -12.80 -7.75
C VAL A 125 1.84 -11.97 -6.49
N TYR A 126 1.18 -12.36 -5.41
CA TYR A 126 1.45 -11.86 -4.07
C TYR A 126 2.27 -12.91 -3.33
N ILE A 127 3.36 -12.48 -2.73
CA ILE A 127 4.25 -13.33 -1.94
C ILE A 127 4.29 -12.75 -0.54
N ASP A 128 4.12 -13.57 0.48
CA ASP A 128 4.25 -13.14 1.84
C ASP A 128 5.67 -12.65 2.12
N ARG A 129 5.77 -11.56 2.88
CA ARG A 129 7.05 -10.93 3.18
C ARG A 129 8.02 -11.88 3.86
N ASP A 130 7.52 -12.75 4.76
CA ASP A 130 8.35 -13.72 5.47
C ASP A 130 8.97 -14.76 4.54
N GLU A 131 8.30 -15.14 3.46
CA GLU A 131 8.86 -16.04 2.44
C GLU A 131 10.04 -15.40 1.73
N ILE A 132 9.92 -14.11 1.36
CA ILE A 132 11.01 -13.35 0.74
C ILE A 132 12.20 -13.25 1.70
N LEU A 133 11.95 -12.88 2.96
CA LEU A 133 12.99 -12.73 3.97
C LEU A 133 13.62 -14.08 4.33
N SER A 134 12.84 -15.14 4.40
CA SER A 134 13.32 -16.51 4.63
C SER A 134 14.26 -16.95 3.52
N THR A 135 13.87 -16.76 2.28
CA THR A 135 14.69 -17.09 1.10
C THR A 135 15.99 -16.27 1.10
N ALA A 136 15.92 -14.97 1.35
CA ALA A 136 17.11 -14.11 1.43
C ALA A 136 18.09 -14.59 2.51
N ARG A 137 17.58 -14.94 3.70
CA ARG A 137 18.41 -15.50 4.79
C ARG A 137 19.05 -16.83 4.40
N ALA A 138 18.31 -17.71 3.74
CA ALA A 138 18.83 -19.01 3.27
C ALA A 138 19.95 -18.84 2.24
N VAL A 139 19.74 -17.98 1.25
CA VAL A 139 20.76 -17.66 0.23
C VAL A 139 22.00 -17.05 0.86
N ASN A 140 21.85 -16.12 1.80
CA ASN A 140 23.02 -15.52 2.48
C ASN A 140 23.80 -16.56 3.27
N ARG A 141 23.15 -17.45 4.03
CA ARG A 141 23.84 -18.55 4.73
C ARG A 141 24.62 -19.45 3.78
N ALA A 142 24.03 -19.82 2.65
CA ALA A 142 24.71 -20.66 1.66
C ALA A 142 25.94 -19.97 1.03
N ARG A 143 25.86 -18.65 0.81
CA ARG A 143 27.00 -17.86 0.31
C ARG A 143 28.15 -17.80 1.33
N THR A 144 27.82 -17.50 2.60
CA THR A 144 28.85 -17.46 3.67
C THR A 144 29.53 -18.80 3.85
N ALA A 145 28.79 -19.91 3.83
CA ALA A 145 29.37 -21.25 3.92
C ALA A 145 30.34 -21.56 2.76
N ARG A 146 30.07 -21.09 1.55
CA ARG A 146 30.98 -21.27 0.39
C ARG A 146 32.23 -20.41 0.44
N GLN A 147 32.22 -19.30 1.17
CA GLN A 147 33.38 -18.42 1.34
C GLN A 147 34.31 -18.85 2.46
N ALA A 148 33.87 -19.78 3.33
CA ALA A 148 34.65 -20.34 4.45
C ALA A 148 35.39 -21.64 4.09
N LEU A 149 35.24 -22.14 2.86
CA LEU A 149 35.96 -23.29 2.29
C LEU A 149 37.09 -22.82 1.37
#